data_0a3aa0debeb73ef10f19ce8a6ebf65c5
#
_entry.id   0a3aa0debeb73ef10f19ce8a6ebf65c5
#
_cell.length_a   1.000
_cell.length_b   1.000
_cell.length_c   1.000
_cell.angle_alpha   90.00
_cell.angle_beta   90.00
_cell.angle_gamma   90.00
#
_symmetry.space_group_name_H-M   'P 1'
#
loop_
_entity.id
_entity.type
_entity.pdbx_description
1 polymer ?
#
loop_
_entity_poly.entity_id
_entity_poly.type
_entity_poly.pdbx_seq_one_letter_code
_entity_poly.pdbx_strand_id
1 'polypeptide(L)'
;MRQTIKEIEVNMAYRWFIGYDLFEKIPHFSTFSKNYTRRFQGTQIFERIFEKILEEAINSGYVDASAVFIDGTHVKASANKKKNRKVEIEVTAKAYQEQLDEEIRKDREAHGKKLLKKDDDSGDNENGNIGGTGERKTITESTTDPESGLFHKGEHEKQCAYVANTACDRHNFVLGFVLGAGNIHDSQMFSGIYQKVIERFPQVEAVAIDAGYKTPGIMKEILDNGRIPCTPYKRPMIKDGFFKKNEYVYDEYYDCIICPNNQPLKYSTTNKEGYKEYKSDPVICSKCAMREKCTQSRNCQKVVTRHG
;
A
#
# COMPACT_ATOMS: atom_id res chain seq x y z
N MET A 1 7.09 13.07 27.61
CA MET A 1 8.20 13.88 28.17
C MET A 1 7.94 14.40 29.59
N ARG A 2 6.86 15.14 29.93
CA ARG A 2 6.59 15.60 31.31
C ARG A 2 6.46 14.44 32.29
N GLN A 3 5.70 13.41 31.92
CA GLN A 3 5.54 12.21 32.72
C GLN A 3 6.85 11.45 32.88
N THR A 4 7.64 11.28 31.81
CA THR A 4 8.95 10.64 31.84
C THR A 4 9.90 11.32 32.84
N ILE A 5 9.95 12.67 32.86
CA ILE A 5 10.78 13.40 33.84
C ILE A 5 10.32 13.10 35.26
N LYS A 6 9.01 13.14 35.54
CA LYS A 6 8.47 12.80 36.84
C LYS A 6 8.79 11.37 37.30
N GLU A 7 8.73 10.42 36.37
CA GLU A 7 9.10 9.04 36.64
C GLU A 7 10.59 8.92 36.97
N ILE A 8 11.46 9.59 36.21
CA ILE A 8 12.91 9.62 36.49
C ILE A 8 13.20 10.28 37.87
N GLU A 9 12.47 11.33 38.25
CA GLU A 9 12.66 12.01 39.53
C GLU A 9 12.44 11.08 40.73
N VAL A 10 11.49 10.14 40.65
CA VAL A 10 11.07 9.24 41.73
C VAL A 10 11.60 7.80 41.63
N ASN A 11 12.08 7.39 40.48
CA ASN A 11 12.55 6.02 40.25
C ASN A 11 14.07 5.95 40.25
N MET A 12 14.61 5.29 41.30
CA MET A 12 16.06 5.14 41.47
C MET A 12 16.71 4.31 40.36
N ALA A 13 16.04 3.31 39.82
CA ALA A 13 16.57 2.50 38.73
C ALA A 13 16.73 3.34 37.45
N TYR A 14 15.79 4.21 37.15
CA TYR A 14 15.91 5.13 36.02
C TYR A 14 17.00 6.17 36.23
N ARG A 15 17.14 6.72 37.45
CA ARG A 15 18.23 7.64 37.78
C ARG A 15 19.58 6.98 37.58
N TRP A 16 19.75 5.78 38.12
CA TRP A 16 20.98 5.01 37.98
C TRP A 16 21.29 4.69 36.50
N PHE A 17 20.30 4.24 35.76
CA PHE A 17 20.47 3.89 34.34
C PHE A 17 20.97 5.05 33.49
N ILE A 18 20.47 6.28 33.74
CA ILE A 18 20.90 7.48 33.01
C ILE A 18 22.06 8.22 33.67
N GLY A 19 22.64 7.69 34.74
CA GLY A 19 23.83 8.18 35.40
C GLY A 19 23.59 9.36 36.34
N TYR A 20 22.38 9.52 36.88
CA TYR A 20 22.09 10.57 37.91
C TYR A 20 22.19 10.00 39.31
N ASP A 21 22.82 10.79 40.20
CA ASP A 21 22.82 10.48 41.63
C ASP A 21 21.46 10.78 42.28
N LEU A 22 21.24 10.23 43.49
CA LEU A 22 19.99 10.34 44.23
C LEU A 22 19.55 11.79 44.47
N PHE A 23 20.49 12.67 44.72
CA PHE A 23 20.24 14.08 45.04
C PHE A 23 20.43 15.01 43.86
N GLU A 24 20.91 14.51 42.74
CA GLU A 24 21.12 15.32 41.55
C GLU A 24 19.80 15.77 40.93
N LYS A 25 19.70 17.01 40.53
CA LYS A 25 18.48 17.58 39.96
C LYS A 25 18.27 17.10 38.51
N ILE A 26 17.14 16.49 38.26
CA ILE A 26 16.75 16.09 36.89
C ILE A 26 16.40 17.34 36.08
N PRO A 27 16.86 17.43 34.81
CA PRO A 27 16.54 18.54 33.92
C PRO A 27 15.04 18.70 33.67
N HIS A 28 14.57 19.93 33.65
CA HIS A 28 13.19 20.23 33.35
C HIS A 28 12.82 19.77 31.92
N PHE A 29 11.59 19.28 31.71
CA PHE A 29 11.13 18.76 30.42
C PHE A 29 11.33 19.74 29.24
N SER A 30 11.25 21.07 29.47
CA SER A 30 11.50 22.08 28.43
C SER A 30 12.96 22.12 27.95
N THR A 31 13.91 21.58 28.73
CA THR A 31 15.31 21.46 28.33
C THR A 31 15.45 20.52 27.12
N PHE A 32 14.67 19.43 27.09
CA PHE A 32 14.65 18.55 25.98
C PHE A 32 14.14 19.22 24.70
N SER A 33 13.01 19.94 24.77
CA SER A 33 12.48 20.66 23.61
C SER A 33 13.48 21.73 23.10
N LYS A 34 14.14 22.46 24.00
CA LYS A 34 15.16 23.41 23.59
C LYS A 34 16.40 22.79 23.00
N ASN A 35 16.84 21.64 23.52
CA ASN A 35 17.98 20.90 22.98
C ASN A 35 17.63 20.28 21.62
N TYR A 36 16.41 19.71 21.48
CA TYR A 36 15.94 19.21 20.19
C TYR A 36 16.03 20.30 19.13
N THR A 37 15.36 21.44 19.36
CA THR A 37 15.33 22.54 18.38
C THR A 37 16.71 23.13 18.08
N ARG A 38 17.61 23.22 19.08
CA ARG A 38 18.92 23.89 18.92
C ARG A 38 20.02 22.95 18.37
N ARG A 39 19.96 21.64 18.68
CA ARG A 39 21.07 20.72 18.45
C ARG A 39 20.72 19.56 17.52
N PHE A 40 19.48 19.10 17.54
CA PHE A 40 19.11 17.84 16.90
C PHE A 40 18.14 18.01 15.73
N GLN A 41 17.38 19.09 15.68
CA GLN A 41 16.50 19.39 14.56
C GLN A 41 17.32 19.53 13.27
N GLY A 42 16.87 18.82 12.21
CA GLY A 42 17.58 18.77 10.93
C GLY A 42 18.83 17.87 10.91
N THR A 43 19.09 17.12 11.99
CA THR A 43 20.16 16.10 12.01
C THR A 43 19.56 14.70 11.87
N GLN A 44 20.35 13.75 11.41
CA GLN A 44 19.98 12.34 11.30
C GLN A 44 20.31 11.54 12.57
N ILE A 45 20.27 12.17 13.75
CA ILE A 45 20.73 11.51 14.97
C ILE A 45 19.81 10.36 15.39
N PHE A 46 18.49 10.52 15.18
CA PHE A 46 17.53 9.49 15.56
C PHE A 46 17.62 8.28 14.64
N GLU A 47 17.84 8.51 13.34
CA GLU A 47 18.10 7.45 12.38
C GLU A 47 19.38 6.69 12.74
N ARG A 48 20.45 7.38 13.07
CA ARG A 48 21.73 6.76 13.52
C ARG A 48 21.58 5.94 14.79
N ILE A 49 20.78 6.44 15.77
CA ILE A 49 20.49 5.68 16.99
C ILE A 49 19.73 4.40 16.64
N PHE A 50 18.70 4.51 15.80
CA PHE A 50 17.93 3.38 15.33
C PHE A 50 18.82 2.35 14.61
N GLU A 51 19.65 2.79 13.68
CA GLU A 51 20.58 1.94 12.94
C GLU A 51 21.57 1.22 13.87
N LYS A 52 22.09 1.93 14.88
CA LYS A 52 23.01 1.33 15.86
C LYS A 52 22.32 0.25 16.70
N ILE A 53 21.10 0.50 17.17
CA ILE A 53 20.33 -0.47 17.93
C ILE A 53 20.02 -1.71 17.07
N LEU A 54 19.61 -1.50 15.82
CA LEU A 54 19.33 -2.58 14.89
C LEU A 54 20.58 -3.41 14.58
N GLU A 55 21.74 -2.76 14.40
CA GLU A 55 23.02 -3.44 14.20
C GLU A 55 23.38 -4.34 15.39
N GLU A 56 23.21 -3.86 16.62
CA GLU A 56 23.45 -4.65 17.82
C GLU A 56 22.48 -5.85 17.93
N ALA A 57 21.22 -5.65 17.55
CA ALA A 57 20.22 -6.73 17.53
C ALA A 57 20.56 -7.80 16.48
N ILE A 58 21.05 -7.40 15.30
CA ILE A 58 21.53 -8.32 14.26
C ILE A 58 22.74 -9.09 14.74
N ASN A 59 23.75 -8.41 15.30
CA ASN A 59 24.97 -9.02 15.81
C ASN A 59 24.71 -10.00 16.95
N SER A 60 23.68 -9.74 17.74
CA SER A 60 23.23 -10.61 18.84
C SER A 60 22.35 -11.77 18.37
N GLY A 61 22.04 -11.87 17.08
CA GLY A 61 21.24 -12.97 16.52
C GLY A 61 19.73 -12.89 16.82
N TYR A 62 19.22 -11.73 17.21
CA TYR A 62 17.79 -11.56 17.52
C TYR A 62 16.93 -11.32 16.26
N VAL A 63 17.53 -10.92 15.15
CA VAL A 63 16.83 -10.56 13.91
C VAL A 63 16.80 -11.74 12.94
N ASP A 64 15.60 -12.12 12.50
CA ASP A 64 15.40 -13.10 11.42
C ASP A 64 14.64 -12.44 10.25
N ALA A 65 15.38 -11.87 9.33
CA ALA A 65 14.83 -11.18 8.17
C ALA A 65 14.49 -12.10 6.99
N SER A 66 14.33 -13.41 7.19
CA SER A 66 13.88 -14.34 6.12
C SER A 66 12.47 -14.02 5.63
N ALA A 67 11.61 -13.52 6.52
CA ALA A 67 10.28 -13.00 6.19
C ALA A 67 10.11 -11.61 6.79
N VAL A 68 9.57 -10.69 5.99
CA VAL A 68 9.36 -9.29 6.38
C VAL A 68 7.87 -8.95 6.33
N PHE A 69 7.40 -8.25 7.35
CA PHE A 69 6.02 -7.80 7.50
C PHE A 69 5.99 -6.28 7.36
N ILE A 70 5.28 -5.77 6.35
CA ILE A 70 5.17 -4.32 6.10
C ILE A 70 3.75 -3.86 6.41
N ASP A 71 3.63 -2.85 7.28
CA ASP A 71 2.35 -2.26 7.67
C ASP A 71 2.47 -0.76 7.92
N GLY A 72 1.35 -0.05 7.70
CA GLY A 72 1.24 1.39 7.87
C GLY A 72 0.47 1.76 9.14
N THR A 73 1.07 2.58 9.99
CA THR A 73 0.42 3.09 11.21
C THR A 73 0.27 4.59 11.15
N HIS A 74 -0.95 5.09 11.40
CA HIS A 74 -1.21 6.53 11.48
C HIS A 74 -0.90 7.08 12.87
N VAL A 75 -0.02 8.09 12.90
CA VAL A 75 0.37 8.81 14.11
C VAL A 75 -0.25 10.21 14.09
N LYS A 76 -1.06 10.51 15.10
CA LYS A 76 -1.74 11.80 15.19
C LYS A 76 -0.72 12.95 15.31
N ALA A 77 -0.83 13.93 14.42
CA ALA A 77 -0.04 15.15 14.47
C ALA A 77 -0.55 16.12 15.55
N SER A 78 0.36 16.90 16.12
CA SER A 78 0.01 17.99 17.05
C SER A 78 -0.39 19.25 16.27
N ALA A 79 -1.31 19.11 15.32
CA ALA A 79 -1.74 20.19 14.44
C ALA A 79 -3.18 20.63 14.72
N ASN A 80 -3.47 21.90 14.47
CA ASN A 80 -4.83 22.42 14.61
C ASN A 80 -5.64 22.13 13.35
N LYS A 81 -6.57 21.16 13.44
CA LYS A 81 -7.41 20.74 12.32
C LYS A 81 -8.35 21.82 11.73
N LYS A 82 -8.49 22.97 12.39
CA LYS A 82 -9.29 24.11 11.88
C LYS A 82 -8.44 25.12 11.09
N LYS A 83 -7.11 25.06 11.21
CA LYS A 83 -6.18 25.96 10.52
C LYS A 83 -5.60 25.27 9.29
N ASN A 84 -6.31 25.37 8.18
CA ASN A 84 -5.96 24.70 6.93
C ASN A 84 -5.84 25.71 5.79
N ARG A 85 -5.04 25.38 4.78
CA ARG A 85 -5.01 26.06 3.49
C ARG A 85 -5.15 25.02 2.36
N LYS A 86 -5.70 25.44 1.25
CA LYS A 86 -5.72 24.63 0.02
C LYS A 86 -4.44 24.89 -0.76
N VAL A 87 -3.75 23.84 -1.14
CA VAL A 87 -2.51 23.91 -1.92
C VAL A 87 -2.69 23.05 -3.17
N GLU A 88 -2.35 23.61 -4.32
CA GLU A 88 -2.30 22.84 -5.57
C GLU A 88 -0.95 22.13 -5.66
N ILE A 89 -1.00 20.83 -5.86
CA ILE A 89 0.18 20.00 -6.11
C ILE A 89 0.08 19.38 -7.50
N GLU A 90 1.21 19.27 -8.17
CA GLU A 90 1.31 18.46 -9.38
C GLU A 90 1.38 16.99 -9.00
N VAL A 91 0.48 16.19 -9.56
CA VAL A 91 0.47 14.75 -9.37
C VAL A 91 1.39 14.13 -10.41
N THR A 92 2.53 13.63 -9.98
CA THR A 92 3.42 12.86 -10.85
C THR A 92 2.79 11.49 -11.09
N ALA A 93 2.56 11.14 -12.36
CA ALA A 93 2.10 9.80 -12.71
C ALA A 93 3.11 8.76 -12.19
N LYS A 94 2.60 7.68 -11.63
CA LYS A 94 3.44 6.63 -11.10
C LYS A 94 4.11 5.90 -12.27
N ALA A 95 5.41 5.63 -12.14
CA ALA A 95 6.14 4.79 -13.10
C ALA A 95 5.43 3.45 -13.41
N TYR A 96 4.70 2.92 -12.43
CA TYR A 96 3.87 1.75 -12.60
C TYR A 96 2.71 1.95 -13.58
N GLN A 97 2.05 3.12 -13.60
CA GLN A 97 0.96 3.37 -14.54
C GLN A 97 1.44 3.36 -15.99
N GLU A 98 2.61 3.92 -16.24
CA GLU A 98 3.24 3.90 -17.57
C GLU A 98 3.60 2.47 -18.01
N GLN A 99 4.13 1.66 -17.08
CA GLN A 99 4.40 0.25 -17.36
C GLN A 99 3.13 -0.55 -17.63
N LEU A 100 2.08 -0.33 -16.84
CA LEU A 100 0.78 -0.98 -17.03
C LEU A 100 0.16 -0.59 -18.37
N ASP A 101 0.18 0.69 -18.73
CA ASP A 101 -0.34 1.18 -20.01
C ASP A 101 0.42 0.56 -21.20
N GLU A 102 1.74 0.42 -21.07
CA GLU A 102 2.57 -0.24 -22.08
C GLU A 102 2.26 -1.73 -22.20
N GLU A 103 2.07 -2.44 -21.09
CA GLU A 103 1.68 -3.86 -21.10
C GLU A 103 0.28 -4.06 -21.70
N ILE A 104 -0.69 -3.21 -21.35
CA ILE A 104 -2.03 -3.21 -21.94
C ILE A 104 -1.93 -2.97 -23.45
N ARG A 105 -1.10 -2.02 -23.87
CA ARG A 105 -0.87 -1.71 -25.29
C ARG A 105 -0.36 -2.94 -26.05
N LYS A 106 0.71 -3.57 -25.55
CA LYS A 106 1.32 -4.76 -26.14
C LYS A 106 0.33 -5.93 -26.23
N ASP A 107 -0.41 -6.18 -25.16
CA ASP A 107 -1.40 -7.26 -25.13
C ASP A 107 -2.54 -7.04 -26.14
N ARG A 108 -3.05 -5.81 -26.24
CA ARG A 108 -4.08 -5.46 -27.19
C ARG A 108 -3.58 -5.54 -28.65
N GLU A 109 -2.35 -5.09 -28.93
CA GLU A 109 -1.72 -5.21 -30.24
C GLU A 109 -1.54 -6.68 -30.64
N ALA A 110 -1.06 -7.53 -29.74
CA ALA A 110 -0.90 -8.97 -29.98
C ALA A 110 -2.22 -9.66 -30.33
N HIS A 111 -3.35 -9.16 -29.82
CA HIS A 111 -4.69 -9.68 -30.11
C HIS A 111 -5.44 -8.90 -31.21
N GLY A 112 -4.77 -7.98 -31.91
CA GLY A 112 -5.37 -7.18 -33.00
C GLY A 112 -6.50 -6.25 -32.53
N LYS A 113 -6.48 -5.79 -31.29
CA LYS A 113 -7.48 -4.89 -30.71
C LYS A 113 -7.06 -3.42 -30.85
N LYS A 114 -8.04 -2.54 -31.04
CA LYS A 114 -7.78 -1.08 -31.05
C LYS A 114 -7.19 -0.65 -29.72
N LEU A 115 -6.21 0.25 -29.76
CA LEU A 115 -5.64 0.87 -28.57
C LEU A 115 -6.71 1.63 -27.78
N LEU A 116 -6.57 1.68 -26.46
CA LEU A 116 -7.41 2.52 -25.63
C LEU A 116 -7.12 3.99 -25.97
N LYS A 117 -8.16 4.79 -26.17
CA LYS A 117 -7.99 6.24 -26.28
C LYS A 117 -7.50 6.75 -24.93
N LYS A 118 -6.50 7.63 -24.93
CA LYS A 118 -6.24 8.48 -23.77
C LYS A 118 -7.46 9.38 -23.63
N ASP A 119 -8.27 9.12 -22.62
CA ASP A 119 -9.41 9.99 -22.33
C ASP A 119 -8.85 11.31 -21.80
N ASP A 120 -9.13 12.39 -22.48
CA ASP A 120 -9.17 13.74 -21.90
C ASP A 120 -10.38 13.74 -20.96
N ASP A 121 -10.20 13.25 -19.74
CA ASP A 121 -11.32 13.05 -18.81
C ASP A 121 -11.48 14.27 -17.90
N SER A 122 -12.51 15.03 -18.23
CA SER A 122 -13.23 15.91 -17.33
C SER A 122 -14.43 15.14 -16.78
N GLY A 123 -14.25 14.44 -15.66
CA GLY A 123 -15.33 13.70 -15.00
C GLY A 123 -15.03 13.38 -13.56
N ASP A 124 -15.71 14.08 -12.66
CA ASP A 124 -15.74 13.85 -11.22
C ASP A 124 -16.07 12.39 -10.88
N ASN A 125 -15.09 11.66 -10.36
CA ASN A 125 -15.32 10.41 -9.67
C ASN A 125 -14.56 10.43 -8.33
N GLU A 126 -15.33 10.51 -7.24
CA GLU A 126 -14.86 10.53 -5.84
C GLU A 126 -14.21 9.22 -5.36
N ASN A 127 -13.93 8.27 -6.22
CA ASN A 127 -13.24 7.02 -5.89
C ASN A 127 -11.90 6.94 -6.62
N GLY A 128 -10.89 7.41 -5.93
CA GLY A 128 -9.47 7.01 -5.91
C GLY A 128 -8.81 6.41 -7.15
N ASN A 129 -9.11 6.87 -8.38
CA ASN A 129 -8.39 6.46 -9.56
C ASN A 129 -7.56 7.63 -10.10
N ILE A 130 -6.25 7.52 -9.99
CA ILE A 130 -5.29 8.56 -10.37
C ILE A 130 -4.90 8.31 -11.82
N GLY A 131 -5.42 9.12 -12.73
CA GLY A 131 -5.04 9.12 -14.13
C GLY A 131 -4.26 10.39 -14.51
N GLY A 132 -3.32 10.27 -15.42
CA GLY A 132 -2.77 11.35 -16.22
C GLY A 132 -1.57 12.13 -15.66
N THR A 133 -0.53 12.21 -16.47
CA THR A 133 0.62 13.12 -16.29
C THR A 133 0.14 14.58 -16.39
N GLY A 134 0.38 15.36 -15.31
CA GLY A 134 0.18 16.81 -15.30
C GLY A 134 -1.11 17.32 -14.68
N GLU A 135 -1.89 16.48 -13.99
CA GLU A 135 -3.06 16.94 -13.23
C GLU A 135 -2.64 17.68 -11.97
N ARG A 136 -3.20 18.89 -11.79
CA ARG A 136 -3.11 19.64 -10.54
C ARG A 136 -4.20 19.18 -9.60
N LYS A 137 -3.82 18.65 -8.45
CA LYS A 137 -4.76 18.26 -7.40
C LYS A 137 -4.70 19.24 -6.24
N THR A 138 -5.86 19.72 -5.80
CA THR A 138 -5.94 20.57 -4.61
C THR A 138 -5.96 19.68 -3.36
N ILE A 139 -4.93 19.79 -2.53
CA ILE A 139 -4.90 19.13 -1.22
C ILE A 139 -5.13 20.13 -0.10
N THR A 140 -5.64 19.64 1.03
CA THR A 140 -5.79 20.42 2.26
C THR A 140 -4.57 20.19 3.15
N GLU A 141 -3.82 21.24 3.40
CA GLU A 141 -2.60 21.24 4.20
C GLU A 141 -2.85 22.01 5.52
N SER A 142 -2.29 21.53 6.62
CA SER A 142 -2.33 22.24 7.89
C SER A 142 -1.34 23.42 7.87
N THR A 143 -1.78 24.60 8.34
CA THR A 143 -0.89 25.76 8.44
C THR A 143 -0.01 25.73 9.70
N THR A 144 -0.33 24.88 10.67
CA THR A 144 0.44 24.71 11.92
C THR A 144 1.45 23.58 11.84
N ASP A 145 1.25 22.63 10.93
CA ASP A 145 2.13 21.49 10.68
C ASP A 145 1.95 21.05 9.21
N PRO A 146 2.64 21.74 8.28
CA PRO A 146 2.47 21.52 6.84
C PRO A 146 2.86 20.12 6.38
N GLU A 147 3.76 19.44 7.07
CA GLU A 147 4.21 18.08 6.73
C GLU A 147 3.18 17.01 7.08
N SER A 148 2.21 17.34 7.97
CA SER A 148 1.12 16.43 8.30
C SER A 148 0.03 16.42 7.24
N GLY A 149 -0.53 15.26 6.94
CA GLY A 149 -1.68 15.11 6.04
C GLY A 149 -3.01 15.09 6.78
N LEU A 150 -4.07 15.59 6.15
CA LEU A 150 -5.42 15.46 6.68
C LEU A 150 -5.93 14.04 6.42
N PHE A 151 -6.01 13.22 7.47
CA PHE A 151 -6.46 11.85 7.45
C PHE A 151 -7.91 11.71 7.90
N HIS A 152 -8.67 10.84 7.24
CA HIS A 152 -10.05 10.52 7.57
C HIS A 152 -10.11 9.11 8.15
N LYS A 153 -10.51 9.00 9.42
CA LYS A 153 -10.75 7.70 10.06
C LYS A 153 -12.27 7.49 10.18
N GLY A 154 -12.81 6.65 9.28
CA GLY A 154 -14.26 6.46 9.18
C GLY A 154 -14.99 7.70 8.65
N GLU A 155 -16.31 7.73 8.80
CA GLU A 155 -17.15 8.79 8.19
C GLU A 155 -17.09 10.14 8.91
N HIS A 156 -16.64 10.19 10.16
CA HIS A 156 -16.84 11.37 11.00
C HIS A 156 -15.56 12.00 11.60
N GLU A 157 -14.43 11.33 11.58
CA GLU A 157 -13.22 11.83 12.23
C GLU A 157 -12.15 12.27 11.22
N LYS A 158 -11.96 13.61 11.12
CA LYS A 158 -10.86 14.22 10.38
C LYS A 158 -9.78 14.65 11.36
N GLN A 159 -8.55 14.21 11.13
CA GLN A 159 -7.40 14.65 11.94
C GLN A 159 -6.15 14.80 11.08
N CYS A 160 -5.27 15.73 11.50
CA CYS A 160 -3.94 15.79 10.92
C CYS A 160 -3.11 14.63 11.47
N ALA A 161 -2.46 13.89 10.60
CA ALA A 161 -1.68 12.71 10.97
C ALA A 161 -0.46 12.55 10.05
N TYR A 162 0.49 11.79 10.53
CA TYR A 162 1.55 11.17 9.74
C TYR A 162 1.22 9.69 9.53
N VAL A 163 1.71 9.11 8.47
CA VAL A 163 1.74 7.67 8.31
C VAL A 163 3.18 7.19 8.44
N ALA A 164 3.39 6.19 9.29
CA ALA A 164 4.65 5.49 9.44
C ALA A 164 4.49 4.09 8.84
N ASN A 165 5.08 3.85 7.68
CA ASN A 165 5.22 2.51 7.15
C ASN A 165 6.45 1.87 7.77
N THR A 166 6.26 0.76 8.45
CA THR A 166 7.30 0.00 9.14
C THR A 166 7.43 -1.39 8.54
N ALA A 167 8.66 -1.86 8.46
CA ALA A 167 8.97 -3.23 8.12
C ALA A 167 9.53 -3.94 9.35
N CYS A 168 8.94 -5.05 9.74
CA CYS A 168 9.37 -5.86 10.88
C CYS A 168 9.74 -7.26 10.42
N ASP A 169 10.61 -7.93 11.17
CA ASP A 169 10.87 -9.35 11.04
C ASP A 169 9.79 -10.20 11.76
N ARG A 170 9.94 -11.54 11.74
CA ARG A 170 9.01 -12.45 12.42
C ARG A 170 9.04 -12.35 13.94
N HIS A 171 10.05 -11.74 14.52
CA HIS A 171 10.20 -11.50 15.97
C HIS A 171 9.77 -10.10 16.37
N ASN A 172 9.19 -9.31 15.44
CA ASN A 172 8.76 -7.92 15.60
C ASN A 172 9.92 -6.92 15.80
N PHE A 173 11.13 -7.25 15.41
CA PHE A 173 12.19 -6.26 15.30
C PHE A 173 11.93 -5.37 14.08
N VAL A 174 11.94 -4.06 14.29
CA VAL A 174 11.78 -3.09 13.21
C VAL A 174 13.07 -3.06 12.39
N LEU A 175 12.98 -3.44 11.11
CA LEU A 175 14.09 -3.48 10.16
C LEU A 175 14.29 -2.14 9.44
N GLY A 176 13.23 -1.38 9.32
CA GLY A 176 13.23 -0.07 8.68
C GLY A 176 11.87 0.62 8.79
N PHE A 177 11.85 1.89 8.50
CA PHE A 177 10.62 2.68 8.44
C PHE A 177 10.75 3.82 7.42
N VAL A 178 9.59 4.28 6.94
CA VAL A 178 9.43 5.48 6.11
C VAL A 178 8.27 6.27 6.66
N LEU A 179 8.45 7.60 6.78
CA LEU A 179 7.42 8.51 7.26
C LEU A 179 6.85 9.33 6.10
N GLY A 180 5.56 9.57 6.14
CA GLY A 180 4.87 10.42 5.17
C GLY A 180 3.67 11.14 5.76
N ALA A 181 3.07 12.02 4.96
CA ALA A 181 1.83 12.69 5.35
C ALA A 181 0.68 11.69 5.43
N GLY A 182 -0.19 11.82 6.43
CA GLY A 182 -1.26 10.84 6.72
C GLY A 182 -2.35 10.69 5.66
N ASN A 183 -2.35 11.54 4.65
CA ASN A 183 -3.25 11.44 3.48
C ASN A 183 -2.61 10.72 2.27
N ILE A 184 -1.37 10.25 2.42
CA ILE A 184 -0.72 9.42 1.40
C ILE A 184 -1.19 7.98 1.61
N HIS A 185 -1.63 7.33 0.53
CA HIS A 185 -2.03 5.93 0.59
C HIS A 185 -0.82 5.02 0.81
N ASP A 186 -0.94 4.02 1.67
CA ASP A 186 0.14 3.10 2.06
C ASP A 186 0.83 2.46 0.86
N SER A 187 0.08 2.09 -0.18
CA SER A 187 0.63 1.53 -1.42
C SER A 187 1.61 2.46 -2.16
N GLN A 188 1.55 3.78 -1.91
CA GLN A 188 2.47 4.74 -2.54
C GLN A 188 3.82 4.79 -1.82
N MET A 189 3.83 4.43 -0.55
CA MET A 189 5.04 4.42 0.28
C MET A 189 5.73 3.06 0.28
N PHE A 190 5.07 2.02 -0.26
CA PHE A 190 5.56 0.65 -0.25
C PHE A 190 6.95 0.52 -0.87
N SER A 191 7.15 0.98 -2.10
CA SER A 191 8.44 0.84 -2.79
C SER A 191 9.59 1.46 -2.00
N GLY A 192 9.37 2.61 -1.33
CA GLY A 192 10.39 3.27 -0.53
C GLY A 192 10.85 2.44 0.68
N ILE A 193 9.92 1.83 1.41
CA ILE A 193 10.28 0.96 2.54
C ILE A 193 10.82 -0.39 2.07
N TYR A 194 10.22 -0.96 1.03
CA TYR A 194 10.61 -2.24 0.48
C TYR A 194 12.05 -2.23 -0.04
N GLN A 195 12.41 -1.27 -0.89
CA GLN A 195 13.78 -1.13 -1.41
C GLN A 195 14.80 -0.94 -0.29
N LYS A 196 14.52 -0.06 0.66
CA LYS A 196 15.39 0.16 1.83
C LYS A 196 15.66 -1.14 2.61
N VAL A 197 14.65 -2.00 2.74
CA VAL A 197 14.76 -3.25 3.49
C VAL A 197 15.53 -4.30 2.68
N ILE A 198 15.21 -4.50 1.40
CA ILE A 198 15.87 -5.54 0.59
C ILE A 198 17.33 -5.22 0.26
N GLU A 199 17.70 -3.95 0.19
CA GLU A 199 19.11 -3.53 0.05
C GLU A 199 19.92 -3.92 1.29
N ARG A 200 19.35 -3.77 2.47
CA ARG A 200 20.02 -4.11 3.73
C ARG A 200 19.95 -5.60 4.06
N PHE A 201 18.85 -6.26 3.71
CA PHE A 201 18.57 -7.67 4.00
C PHE A 201 18.29 -8.45 2.71
N PRO A 202 19.31 -8.73 1.89
CA PRO A 202 19.13 -9.45 0.62
C PRO A 202 18.60 -10.88 0.80
N GLN A 203 18.72 -11.45 1.99
CA GLN A 203 18.20 -12.79 2.36
C GLN A 203 16.69 -12.85 2.55
N VAL A 204 15.95 -11.74 2.42
CA VAL A 204 14.48 -11.75 2.50
C VAL A 204 13.91 -12.62 1.38
N GLU A 205 13.13 -13.64 1.75
CA GLU A 205 12.47 -14.57 0.83
C GLU A 205 10.99 -14.24 0.67
N ALA A 206 10.33 -13.84 1.76
CA ALA A 206 8.89 -13.57 1.78
C ALA A 206 8.57 -12.17 2.32
N VAL A 207 7.58 -11.53 1.69
CA VAL A 207 7.11 -10.19 2.07
C VAL A 207 5.62 -10.26 2.37
N ALA A 208 5.27 -10.14 3.64
CA ALA A 208 3.89 -10.15 4.11
C ALA A 208 3.36 -8.72 4.20
N ILE A 209 2.23 -8.47 3.55
CA ILE A 209 1.57 -7.18 3.48
C ILE A 209 0.06 -7.35 3.62
N ASP A 210 -0.60 -6.32 4.12
CA ASP A 210 -2.05 -6.36 4.30
C ASP A 210 -2.81 -6.18 2.97
N ALA A 211 -4.16 -6.24 3.03
CA ALA A 211 -5.01 -6.09 1.85
C ALA A 211 -4.95 -4.69 1.21
N GLY A 212 -4.55 -3.66 1.95
CA GLY A 212 -4.40 -2.28 1.47
C GLY A 212 -3.24 -2.12 0.48
N TYR A 213 -2.21 -2.97 0.61
CA TYR A 213 -1.06 -2.99 -0.30
C TYR A 213 -1.27 -3.90 -1.52
N LYS A 214 -2.36 -4.66 -1.58
CA LYS A 214 -2.60 -5.63 -2.65
C LYS A 214 -2.94 -4.95 -3.97
N THR A 215 -1.92 -4.45 -4.64
CA THR A 215 -2.00 -3.88 -5.99
C THR A 215 -1.15 -4.71 -6.96
N PRO A 216 -1.51 -4.80 -8.25
CA PRO A 216 -0.70 -5.52 -9.24
C PRO A 216 0.75 -5.05 -9.27
N GLY A 217 1.00 -3.73 -9.15
CA GLY A 217 2.34 -3.16 -9.15
C GLY A 217 3.21 -3.63 -8.00
N ILE A 218 2.66 -3.65 -6.79
CA ILE A 218 3.39 -4.13 -5.61
C ILE A 218 3.69 -5.62 -5.75
N MET A 219 2.70 -6.42 -6.22
CA MET A 219 2.92 -7.84 -6.44
C MET A 219 4.02 -8.08 -7.47
N LYS A 220 3.98 -7.35 -8.59
CA LYS A 220 5.00 -7.43 -9.64
C LYS A 220 6.39 -7.03 -9.10
N GLU A 221 6.50 -5.91 -8.37
CA GLU A 221 7.76 -5.46 -7.78
C GLU A 221 8.39 -6.52 -6.87
N ILE A 222 7.59 -7.19 -6.03
CA ILE A 222 8.08 -8.25 -5.14
C ILE A 222 8.55 -9.47 -5.96
N LEU A 223 7.76 -9.90 -6.95
CA LEU A 223 8.05 -11.08 -7.77
C LEU A 223 9.26 -10.85 -8.69
N ASP A 224 9.39 -9.68 -9.31
CA ASP A 224 10.52 -9.33 -10.17
C ASP A 224 11.84 -9.32 -9.40
N ASN A 225 11.80 -9.05 -8.10
CA ASN A 225 12.94 -9.19 -7.20
C ASN A 225 13.15 -10.63 -6.68
N GLY A 226 12.43 -11.63 -7.22
CA GLY A 226 12.57 -13.04 -6.86
C GLY A 226 12.05 -13.40 -5.47
N ARG A 227 11.15 -12.61 -4.88
CA ARG A 227 10.59 -12.81 -3.54
C ARG A 227 9.12 -13.22 -3.59
N ILE A 228 8.62 -13.81 -2.52
CA ILE A 228 7.25 -14.33 -2.44
C ILE A 228 6.35 -13.29 -1.75
N PRO A 229 5.35 -12.71 -2.45
CA PRO A 229 4.37 -11.85 -1.82
C PRO A 229 3.34 -12.66 -1.02
N CYS A 230 3.21 -12.37 0.26
CA CYS A 230 2.23 -12.98 1.16
C CYS A 230 1.14 -11.97 1.48
N THR A 231 -0.06 -12.18 0.95
CA THR A 231 -1.22 -11.29 1.16
C THR A 231 -2.41 -12.06 1.70
N PRO A 232 -3.29 -11.42 2.48
CA PRO A 232 -4.53 -12.05 2.92
C PRO A 232 -5.38 -12.51 1.74
N TYR A 233 -5.97 -13.69 1.87
CA TYR A 233 -6.94 -14.16 0.90
C TYR A 233 -8.22 -13.31 0.98
N LYS A 234 -8.54 -12.62 -0.11
CA LYS A 234 -9.82 -11.92 -0.25
C LYS A 234 -10.79 -12.82 -0.98
N ARG A 235 -11.81 -13.29 -0.27
CA ARG A 235 -12.86 -14.12 -0.87
C ARG A 235 -13.58 -13.31 -1.95
N PRO A 236 -13.68 -13.82 -3.19
CA PRO A 236 -14.46 -13.17 -4.23
C PRO A 236 -15.92 -12.99 -3.78
N MET A 237 -16.47 -11.81 -3.93
CA MET A 237 -17.89 -11.55 -3.68
C MET A 237 -18.69 -12.13 -4.85
N ILE A 238 -19.27 -13.29 -4.63
CA ILE A 238 -20.13 -13.99 -5.61
C ILE A 238 -21.50 -14.11 -4.95
N LYS A 239 -22.55 -13.79 -5.70
CA LYS A 239 -23.94 -14.00 -5.23
C LYS A 239 -24.15 -15.48 -4.95
N ASP A 240 -24.90 -15.79 -3.90
CA ASP A 240 -25.26 -17.16 -3.57
C ASP A 240 -26.03 -17.81 -4.73
N GLY A 241 -25.71 -19.06 -5.00
CA GLY A 241 -26.29 -19.82 -6.10
C GLY A 241 -25.61 -19.64 -7.46
N PHE A 242 -24.60 -18.73 -7.57
CA PHE A 242 -23.81 -18.55 -8.79
C PHE A 242 -22.51 -19.36 -8.77
N PHE A 243 -22.07 -19.78 -9.95
CA PHE A 243 -20.77 -20.42 -10.11
C PHE A 243 -19.63 -19.56 -9.62
N LYS A 244 -18.73 -20.15 -8.85
CA LYS A 244 -17.54 -19.51 -8.31
C LYS A 244 -16.46 -19.36 -9.39
N LYS A 245 -15.52 -18.44 -9.19
CA LYS A 245 -14.45 -18.17 -10.16
C LYS A 245 -13.57 -19.42 -10.41
N ASN A 246 -13.36 -20.27 -9.42
CA ASN A 246 -12.59 -21.51 -9.52
C ASN A 246 -13.30 -22.63 -10.31
N GLU A 247 -14.57 -22.47 -10.64
CA GLU A 247 -15.31 -23.41 -11.50
C GLU A 247 -15.13 -23.07 -12.98
N TYR A 248 -14.47 -21.96 -13.30
CA TYR A 248 -14.05 -21.58 -14.64
C TYR A 248 -12.57 -21.91 -14.80
N VAL A 249 -12.23 -22.81 -15.74
CA VAL A 249 -10.87 -23.29 -15.96
C VAL A 249 -10.22 -22.50 -17.07
N TYR A 250 -9.05 -21.93 -16.83
CA TYR A 250 -8.27 -21.28 -17.89
C TYR A 250 -7.44 -22.32 -18.64
N ASP A 251 -7.58 -22.31 -19.96
CA ASP A 251 -6.78 -23.11 -20.89
C ASP A 251 -5.72 -22.18 -21.50
N GLU A 252 -4.47 -22.42 -21.13
CA GLU A 252 -3.33 -21.60 -21.56
C GLU A 252 -2.98 -21.81 -23.03
N TYR A 253 -3.18 -23.02 -23.53
CA TYR A 253 -2.84 -23.34 -24.92
C TYR A 253 -3.77 -22.66 -25.94
N TYR A 254 -5.07 -22.60 -25.63
CA TYR A 254 -6.06 -21.96 -26.50
C TYR A 254 -6.38 -20.51 -26.09
N ASP A 255 -5.73 -19.98 -25.03
CA ASP A 255 -6.03 -18.68 -24.43
C ASP A 255 -7.53 -18.44 -24.28
N CYS A 256 -8.21 -19.37 -23.63
CA CYS A 256 -9.64 -19.28 -23.38
C CYS A 256 -9.99 -19.75 -21.96
N ILE A 257 -11.19 -19.38 -21.51
CA ILE A 257 -11.71 -19.86 -20.21
C ILE A 257 -12.85 -20.84 -20.50
N ILE A 258 -12.75 -22.03 -19.96
CA ILE A 258 -13.78 -23.07 -20.08
C ILE A 258 -14.79 -22.91 -18.94
N CYS A 259 -16.08 -22.78 -19.27
CA CYS A 259 -17.15 -22.67 -18.29
C CYS A 259 -17.55 -24.03 -17.73
N PRO A 260 -18.33 -24.11 -16.63
CA PRO A 260 -18.84 -25.37 -16.06
C PRO A 260 -19.66 -26.24 -17.01
N ASN A 261 -20.19 -25.68 -18.10
CA ASN A 261 -20.85 -26.40 -19.16
C ASN A 261 -19.91 -26.71 -20.35
N ASN A 262 -18.62 -26.79 -20.14
CA ASN A 262 -17.57 -27.10 -21.12
C ASN A 262 -17.63 -26.25 -22.41
N GLN A 263 -18.07 -25.00 -22.31
CA GLN A 263 -18.04 -24.06 -23.44
C GLN A 263 -16.93 -23.05 -23.27
N PRO A 264 -16.17 -22.73 -24.34
CA PRO A 264 -15.08 -21.80 -24.28
C PRO A 264 -15.58 -20.33 -24.24
N LEU A 265 -15.06 -19.54 -23.30
CA LEU A 265 -15.13 -18.09 -23.32
C LEU A 265 -13.86 -17.59 -24.00
N LYS A 266 -14.01 -16.88 -25.10
CA LYS A 266 -12.88 -16.37 -25.89
C LYS A 266 -12.41 -15.01 -25.37
N TYR A 267 -11.12 -14.74 -25.55
CA TYR A 267 -10.56 -13.42 -25.28
C TYR A 267 -11.35 -12.35 -26.05
N SER A 268 -11.75 -11.31 -25.36
CA SER A 268 -12.50 -10.18 -25.92
C SER A 268 -11.67 -8.91 -25.96
N THR A 269 -11.08 -8.54 -24.83
CA THR A 269 -10.28 -7.31 -24.68
C THR A 269 -9.48 -7.34 -23.39
N THR A 270 -8.51 -6.45 -23.28
CA THR A 270 -7.85 -6.10 -22.00
C THR A 270 -8.35 -4.72 -21.57
N ASN A 271 -8.87 -4.62 -20.36
CA ASN A 271 -9.45 -3.39 -19.84
C ASN A 271 -8.37 -2.41 -19.33
N LYS A 272 -8.77 -1.20 -18.91
CA LYS A 272 -7.87 -0.15 -18.40
C LYS A 272 -7.09 -0.56 -17.12
N GLU A 273 -7.58 -1.56 -16.41
CA GLU A 273 -6.98 -2.08 -15.18
C GLU A 273 -6.01 -3.25 -15.46
N GLY A 274 -5.77 -3.60 -16.74
CA GLY A 274 -4.88 -4.69 -17.14
C GLY A 274 -5.51 -6.09 -17.05
N TYR A 275 -6.83 -6.20 -16.79
CA TYR A 275 -7.49 -7.50 -16.79
C TYR A 275 -7.89 -7.92 -18.19
N LYS A 276 -7.52 -9.13 -18.57
CA LYS A 276 -8.03 -9.82 -19.77
C LYS A 276 -9.48 -10.24 -19.54
N GLU A 277 -10.36 -9.85 -20.42
CA GLU A 277 -11.79 -10.20 -20.41
C GLU A 277 -12.07 -11.30 -21.41
N TYR A 278 -12.65 -12.39 -20.93
CA TYR A 278 -13.10 -13.53 -21.74
C TYR A 278 -14.62 -13.55 -21.75
N LYS A 279 -15.21 -13.65 -22.94
CA LYS A 279 -16.65 -13.58 -23.14
C LYS A 279 -17.20 -14.87 -23.74
N SER A 280 -18.35 -15.31 -23.22
CA SER A 280 -19.08 -16.44 -23.75
C SER A 280 -19.88 -16.08 -25.02
N ASP A 281 -20.23 -17.06 -25.83
CA ASP A 281 -21.13 -16.89 -26.95
C ASP A 281 -22.59 -16.76 -26.45
N PRO A 282 -23.26 -15.61 -26.72
CA PRO A 282 -24.64 -15.38 -26.31
C PRO A 282 -25.64 -16.40 -26.85
N VAL A 283 -25.40 -16.91 -28.09
CA VAL A 283 -26.30 -17.87 -28.73
C VAL A 283 -26.28 -19.22 -28.01
N ILE A 284 -25.09 -19.67 -27.61
CA ILE A 284 -24.92 -20.88 -26.81
C ILE A 284 -25.51 -20.70 -25.42
N CYS A 285 -25.19 -19.58 -24.78
CA CYS A 285 -25.61 -19.29 -23.40
C CYS A 285 -27.12 -19.06 -23.28
N SER A 286 -27.80 -18.58 -24.33
CA SER A 286 -29.26 -18.41 -24.32
C SER A 286 -30.03 -19.72 -24.13
N LYS A 287 -29.45 -20.83 -24.60
CA LYS A 287 -30.03 -22.21 -24.54
C LYS A 287 -29.41 -23.05 -23.40
N CYS A 288 -28.53 -22.48 -22.61
CA CYS A 288 -27.78 -23.21 -21.58
C CYS A 288 -28.66 -23.52 -20.36
N ALA A 289 -28.76 -24.78 -19.95
CA ALA A 289 -29.52 -25.23 -18.80
C ALA A 289 -28.95 -24.67 -17.48
N MET A 290 -27.63 -24.29 -17.44
CA MET A 290 -26.95 -23.73 -16.26
C MET A 290 -26.96 -22.20 -16.24
N ARG A 291 -27.69 -21.55 -17.15
CA ARG A 291 -27.66 -20.09 -17.30
C ARG A 291 -28.01 -19.36 -16.02
N GLU A 292 -29.01 -19.80 -15.29
CA GLU A 292 -29.47 -19.14 -14.05
C GLU A 292 -28.38 -19.07 -12.98
N LYS A 293 -27.53 -20.10 -12.89
CA LYS A 293 -26.37 -20.15 -11.99
C LYS A 293 -25.12 -19.47 -12.54
N CYS A 294 -25.15 -19.07 -13.83
CA CYS A 294 -23.97 -18.51 -14.51
C CYS A 294 -24.08 -17.00 -14.70
N THR A 295 -25.15 -16.48 -15.29
CA THR A 295 -25.28 -15.06 -15.61
C THR A 295 -26.74 -14.59 -15.64
N GLN A 296 -26.95 -13.37 -15.11
CA GLN A 296 -28.21 -12.62 -15.19
C GLN A 296 -28.17 -11.55 -16.30
N SER A 297 -27.15 -11.57 -17.16
CA SER A 297 -27.02 -10.61 -18.26
C SER A 297 -28.21 -10.70 -19.21
N ARG A 298 -28.79 -9.55 -19.58
CA ARG A 298 -29.86 -9.46 -20.59
C ARG A 298 -29.43 -10.05 -21.93
N ASN A 299 -28.16 -9.90 -22.29
CA ASN A 299 -27.58 -10.40 -23.54
C ASN A 299 -27.12 -11.84 -23.43
N CYS A 300 -27.51 -12.59 -22.38
CA CYS A 300 -27.13 -13.99 -22.16
C CYS A 300 -25.60 -14.22 -22.19
N GLN A 301 -24.78 -13.20 -21.90
CA GLN A 301 -23.33 -13.29 -22.00
C GLN A 301 -22.69 -13.31 -20.62
N LYS A 302 -21.79 -14.24 -20.41
CA LYS A 302 -20.89 -14.27 -19.23
C LYS A 302 -19.56 -13.62 -19.59
N VAL A 303 -19.08 -12.78 -18.70
CA VAL A 303 -17.71 -12.22 -18.76
C VAL A 303 -16.94 -12.74 -17.56
N VAL A 304 -15.75 -13.26 -17.80
CA VAL A 304 -14.80 -13.66 -16.76
C VAL A 304 -13.50 -12.91 -17.00
N THR A 305 -12.94 -12.34 -15.94
CA THR A 305 -11.70 -11.59 -16.02
C THR A 305 -10.54 -12.38 -15.44
N ARG A 306 -9.37 -12.28 -16.06
CA ARG A 306 -8.10 -12.83 -15.58
C ARG A 306 -7.04 -11.73 -15.59
N HIS A 307 -6.19 -11.67 -14.56
CA HIS A 307 -4.97 -10.89 -14.59
C HIS A 307 -3.89 -11.71 -15.29
N GLY A 308 -3.16 -11.10 -16.20
CA GLY A 308 -2.03 -11.73 -16.89
C GLY A 308 -0.87 -11.98 -15.97
#